data_b766a32fa54f8f65dab907d9d1509c7f
#
_entry.id   b766a32fa54f8f65dab907d9d1509c7f
#
_cell.length_a   1.000
_cell.length_b   1.000
_cell.length_c   1.000
_cell.angle_alpha   90.00
_cell.angle_beta   90.00
_cell.angle_gamma   90.00
#
_symmetry.space_group_name_H-M   'P 1'
#
loop_
_entity.id
_entity.type
_entity.pdbx_description
1 polymer ?
#
loop_
_entity_poly.entity_id
_entity_poly.type
_entity_poly.pdbx_seq_one_letter_code
_entity_poly.pdbx_strand_id
1 'polypeptide(L)'
;MFPNIVIGSVKIPMYTLMLVVGGIAFLLVTYALMYRREKVKDHTFIRVLIVSIPGAIVLYLSAFFFNSLFHSIEAGKLEIGGITWLGGVIGAFPFMIFLIHKFVPAAKGNALTYFSLMVPGIVIAHGLGRLGCFFAGCCYGGVTDSIFGVSFPAGSHAAHQYPGGPNGGSLPLLPTQLFEAVFELVLFVVMLATYKKTRKYNIEIYCITYGVFRFVMEFFRGDERGGTGFFLTPSQLICVILWIAAVLLILFRNRVIFNKLYRKCEVWQNEVKVEAKRKRKEAGAKASIGAMEALRELKKLYDDGIITDEEYEEKKTKLMQDI
;
A
#
# COMPACT_ATOMS: atom_id res chain seq x y z
N MET A 1 -4.41 13.64 -34.64
CA MET A 1 -3.71 13.80 -33.35
C MET A 1 -2.75 14.97 -33.45
N PHE A 2 -2.66 15.74 -32.39
CA PHE A 2 -1.80 16.91 -32.34
C PHE A 2 -0.83 16.73 -31.15
N PRO A 3 0.40 16.23 -31.37
CA PRO A 3 1.38 16.01 -30.29
C PRO A 3 1.80 17.32 -29.61
N ASN A 4 1.71 18.43 -30.33
CA ASN A 4 2.05 19.77 -29.85
C ASN A 4 0.99 20.78 -30.25
N ILE A 5 0.72 21.73 -29.37
CA ILE A 5 0.00 22.99 -29.71
C ILE A 5 1.06 24.03 -30.01
N VAL A 6 0.95 24.70 -31.18
CA VAL A 6 1.87 25.76 -31.58
C VAL A 6 1.14 27.10 -31.46
N ILE A 7 1.63 27.97 -30.57
CA ILE A 7 1.13 29.34 -30.38
C ILE A 7 2.29 30.31 -30.66
N GLY A 8 2.28 30.88 -31.87
CA GLY A 8 3.41 31.68 -32.32
C GLY A 8 4.71 30.85 -32.43
N SER A 9 5.74 31.24 -31.70
CA SER A 9 7.02 30.51 -31.60
C SER A 9 7.06 29.44 -30.54
N VAL A 10 6.04 29.35 -29.67
CA VAL A 10 6.01 28.42 -28.53
C VAL A 10 5.35 27.09 -28.92
N LYS A 11 6.08 25.98 -28.77
CA LYS A 11 5.54 24.62 -28.92
C LYS A 11 5.24 24.05 -27.55
N ILE A 12 3.97 23.79 -27.24
CA ILE A 12 3.52 23.19 -25.99
C ILE A 12 3.21 21.70 -26.25
N PRO A 13 3.94 20.77 -25.67
CA PRO A 13 3.62 19.34 -25.80
C PRO A 13 2.26 19.04 -25.15
N MET A 14 1.37 18.37 -25.87
CA MET A 14 0.04 17.99 -25.37
C MET A 14 0.14 17.11 -24.11
N TYR A 15 1.19 16.28 -24.00
CA TYR A 15 1.43 15.50 -22.79
C TYR A 15 1.58 16.39 -21.54
N THR A 16 2.42 17.42 -21.64
CA THR A 16 2.62 18.40 -20.54
C THR A 16 1.33 19.14 -20.20
N LEU A 17 0.58 19.54 -21.22
CA LEU A 17 -0.72 20.22 -21.00
C LEU A 17 -1.68 19.29 -20.24
N MET A 18 -1.79 18.02 -20.64
CA MET A 18 -2.66 17.05 -19.98
C MET A 18 -2.21 16.74 -18.54
N LEU A 19 -0.92 16.76 -18.24
CA LEU A 19 -0.42 16.64 -16.87
C LEU A 19 -0.85 17.85 -16.02
N VAL A 20 -0.78 19.07 -16.54
CA VAL A 20 -1.24 20.28 -15.85
C VAL A 20 -2.75 20.23 -15.60
N VAL A 21 -3.53 19.88 -16.62
CA VAL A 21 -4.99 19.72 -16.49
C VAL A 21 -5.33 18.62 -15.47
N GLY A 22 -4.60 17.50 -15.48
CA GLY A 22 -4.72 16.44 -14.49
C GLY A 22 -4.41 16.91 -13.07
N GLY A 23 -3.36 17.70 -12.89
CA GLY A 23 -3.01 18.30 -11.60
C GLY A 23 -4.11 19.26 -11.10
N ILE A 24 -4.67 20.08 -11.96
CA ILE A 24 -5.80 20.96 -11.63
C ILE A 24 -7.03 20.12 -11.26
N ALA A 25 -7.35 19.10 -12.04
CA ALA A 25 -8.47 18.20 -11.74
C ALA A 25 -8.30 17.49 -10.39
N PHE A 26 -7.09 17.02 -10.08
CA PHE A 26 -6.76 16.45 -8.77
C PHE A 26 -7.05 17.45 -7.63
N LEU A 27 -6.58 18.68 -7.75
CA LEU A 27 -6.80 19.71 -6.74
C LEU A 27 -8.28 20.04 -6.55
N LEU A 28 -9.03 20.23 -7.67
CA LEU A 28 -10.45 20.53 -7.64
C LEU A 28 -11.27 19.40 -7.02
N VAL A 29 -11.01 18.15 -7.39
CA VAL A 29 -11.72 16.99 -6.84
C VAL A 29 -11.36 16.79 -5.37
N THR A 30 -10.10 16.91 -5.01
CA THR A 30 -9.66 16.82 -3.61
C THR A 30 -10.29 17.92 -2.75
N TYR A 31 -10.35 19.16 -3.26
CA TYR A 31 -11.06 20.26 -2.64
C TYR A 31 -12.55 19.94 -2.45
N ALA A 32 -13.22 19.51 -3.53
CA ALA A 32 -14.66 19.21 -3.49
C ALA A 32 -14.98 18.10 -2.49
N LEU A 33 -14.18 17.05 -2.44
CA LEU A 33 -14.43 15.90 -1.57
C LEU A 33 -14.02 16.19 -0.12
N MET A 34 -12.79 16.62 0.13
CA MET A 34 -12.30 16.83 1.50
C MET A 34 -12.88 18.08 2.15
N TYR A 35 -12.84 19.21 1.44
CA TYR A 35 -13.24 20.49 2.00
C TYR A 35 -14.75 20.71 1.98
N ARG A 36 -15.40 20.58 0.80
CA ARG A 36 -16.84 20.84 0.64
C ARG A 36 -17.71 19.71 1.21
N ARG A 37 -17.36 18.45 0.97
CA ARG A 37 -18.20 17.30 1.30
C ARG A 37 -17.90 16.73 2.69
N GLU A 38 -16.63 16.52 3.05
CA GLU A 38 -16.22 16.01 4.38
C GLU A 38 -16.02 17.12 5.41
N LYS A 39 -16.08 18.39 5.00
CA LYS A 39 -15.93 19.57 5.87
C LYS A 39 -14.63 19.53 6.69
N VAL A 40 -13.55 19.08 6.08
CA VAL A 40 -12.22 19.09 6.69
C VAL A 40 -11.82 20.54 6.96
N LYS A 41 -11.33 20.84 8.17
CA LYS A 41 -10.94 22.20 8.57
C LYS A 41 -9.82 22.75 7.69
N ASP A 42 -9.84 24.05 7.43
CA ASP A 42 -8.92 24.76 6.53
C ASP A 42 -7.44 24.43 6.76
N HIS A 43 -6.98 24.55 8.00
CA HIS A 43 -5.61 24.26 8.36
C HIS A 43 -5.21 22.78 8.14
N THR A 44 -6.16 21.86 8.28
CA THR A 44 -5.94 20.43 8.01
C THR A 44 -5.88 20.18 6.52
N PHE A 45 -6.79 20.77 5.75
CA PHE A 45 -6.81 20.67 4.29
C PHE A 45 -5.53 21.23 3.67
N ILE A 46 -5.10 22.44 4.10
CA ILE A 46 -3.85 23.07 3.65
C ILE A 46 -2.64 22.16 3.95
N ARG A 47 -2.56 21.56 5.13
CA ARG A 47 -1.48 20.62 5.46
C ARG A 47 -1.47 19.40 4.55
N VAL A 48 -2.65 18.84 4.24
CA VAL A 48 -2.75 17.73 3.29
C VAL A 48 -2.22 18.12 1.92
N LEU A 49 -2.55 19.33 1.43
CA LEU A 49 -2.02 19.82 0.15
C LEU A 49 -0.50 20.03 0.20
N ILE A 50 0.02 20.60 1.28
CA ILE A 50 1.47 20.81 1.44
C ILE A 50 2.22 19.48 1.42
N VAL A 51 1.74 18.46 2.13
CA VAL A 51 2.39 17.14 2.15
C VAL A 51 2.21 16.36 0.84
N SER A 52 1.27 16.78 -0.03
CA SER A 52 1.11 16.20 -1.37
C SER A 52 2.26 16.59 -2.31
N ILE A 53 2.93 17.70 -2.08
CA ILE A 53 4.07 18.14 -2.90
C ILE A 53 5.24 17.15 -2.81
N PRO A 54 5.81 16.83 -1.63
CA PRO A 54 6.84 15.79 -1.54
C PRO A 54 6.31 14.40 -1.95
N GLY A 55 5.01 14.13 -1.77
CA GLY A 55 4.37 12.92 -2.27
C GLY A 55 4.45 12.80 -3.80
N ALA A 56 4.20 13.90 -4.53
CA ALA A 56 4.32 13.94 -5.98
C ALA A 56 5.79 13.80 -6.45
N ILE A 57 6.74 14.37 -5.71
CA ILE A 57 8.17 14.19 -5.98
C ILE A 57 8.55 12.71 -5.84
N VAL A 58 8.13 12.05 -4.76
CA VAL A 58 8.40 10.62 -4.56
C VAL A 58 7.69 9.76 -5.61
N LEU A 59 6.49 10.13 -6.04
CA LEU A 59 5.80 9.48 -7.17
C LEU A 59 6.69 9.46 -8.41
N TYR A 60 7.25 10.61 -8.78
CA TYR A 60 8.11 10.74 -9.96
C TYR A 60 9.43 9.96 -9.78
N LEU A 61 10.12 10.13 -8.65
CA LEU A 61 11.38 9.46 -8.38
C LEU A 61 11.22 7.93 -8.33
N SER A 62 10.15 7.44 -7.73
CA SER A 62 9.84 6.01 -7.67
C SER A 62 9.46 5.47 -9.05
N ALA A 63 8.68 6.22 -9.84
CA ALA A 63 8.35 5.87 -11.22
C ALA A 63 9.59 5.73 -12.10
N PHE A 64 10.53 6.66 -11.96
CA PHE A 64 11.81 6.65 -12.65
C PHE A 64 12.71 5.48 -12.18
N PHE A 65 12.82 5.28 -10.87
CA PHE A 65 13.63 4.21 -10.28
C PHE A 65 13.18 2.82 -10.77
N PHE A 66 11.89 2.51 -10.64
CA PHE A 66 11.38 1.20 -11.05
C PHE A 66 11.47 0.98 -12.56
N ASN A 67 11.26 2.02 -13.37
CA ASN A 67 11.47 1.91 -14.81
C ASN A 67 12.91 1.58 -15.14
N SER A 68 13.87 2.35 -14.62
CA SER A 68 15.30 2.11 -14.83
C SER A 68 15.74 0.74 -14.31
N LEU A 69 15.20 0.29 -13.17
CA LEU A 69 15.49 -1.02 -12.60
C LEU A 69 15.09 -2.15 -13.55
N PHE A 70 13.87 -2.14 -14.07
CA PHE A 70 13.38 -3.22 -14.93
C PHE A 70 14.07 -3.24 -16.31
N HIS A 71 14.39 -2.08 -16.88
CA HIS A 71 15.18 -2.01 -18.11
C HIS A 71 16.62 -2.49 -17.88
N SER A 72 17.22 -2.15 -16.74
CA SER A 72 18.57 -2.63 -16.40
C SER A 72 18.62 -4.15 -16.17
N ILE A 73 17.57 -4.75 -15.59
CA ILE A 73 17.47 -6.20 -15.42
C ILE A 73 17.40 -6.90 -16.78
N GLU A 74 16.60 -6.38 -17.71
CA GLU A 74 16.45 -6.95 -19.05
C GLU A 74 17.73 -6.82 -19.87
N ALA A 75 18.34 -5.63 -19.86
CA ALA A 75 19.54 -5.34 -20.65
C ALA A 75 20.84 -5.96 -20.08
N GLY A 76 20.82 -6.44 -18.82
CA GLY A 76 22.02 -6.91 -18.11
C GLY A 76 23.07 -5.83 -17.85
N LYS A 77 22.73 -4.56 -18.02
CA LYS A 77 23.57 -3.36 -17.80
C LYS A 77 22.73 -2.22 -17.26
N LEU A 78 23.38 -1.21 -16.66
CA LEU A 78 22.66 -0.04 -16.14
C LEU A 78 22.02 0.75 -17.29
N GLU A 79 20.71 0.76 -17.36
CA GLU A 79 19.91 1.59 -18.27
C GLU A 79 19.05 2.55 -17.46
N ILE A 80 19.25 3.85 -17.70
CA ILE A 80 18.58 4.92 -16.96
C ILE A 80 17.65 5.67 -17.91
N GLY A 81 16.37 5.78 -17.53
CA GLY A 81 15.40 6.58 -18.29
C GLY A 81 13.98 6.09 -18.15
N GLY A 82 13.06 6.86 -18.72
CA GLY A 82 11.64 6.56 -18.71
C GLY A 82 10.98 6.66 -17.33
N ILE A 83 9.67 6.49 -17.31
CA ILE A 83 8.86 6.47 -16.07
C ILE A 83 7.75 5.42 -16.20
N THR A 84 7.43 4.75 -15.11
CA THR A 84 6.27 3.84 -15.03
C THR A 84 5.33 4.24 -13.91
N TRP A 85 4.06 4.46 -14.24
CA TRP A 85 3.04 4.88 -13.28
C TRP A 85 2.95 3.94 -12.07
N LEU A 86 2.87 2.64 -12.31
CA LEU A 86 2.77 1.64 -11.24
C LEU A 86 3.97 1.66 -10.29
N GLY A 87 5.18 1.85 -10.82
CA GLY A 87 6.38 2.03 -10.00
C GLY A 87 6.28 3.27 -9.09
N GLY A 88 5.69 4.35 -9.62
CA GLY A 88 5.40 5.55 -8.84
C GLY A 88 4.43 5.29 -7.68
N VAL A 89 3.35 4.55 -7.95
CA VAL A 89 2.31 4.21 -6.94
C VAL A 89 2.88 3.42 -5.77
N ILE A 90 3.75 2.43 -6.04
CA ILE A 90 4.40 1.62 -4.98
C ILE A 90 5.15 2.49 -3.98
N GLY A 91 5.91 3.47 -4.45
CA GLY A 91 6.67 4.34 -3.54
C GLY A 91 5.82 5.44 -2.94
N ALA A 92 4.98 6.11 -3.73
CA ALA A 92 4.24 7.29 -3.30
C ALA A 92 3.10 6.97 -2.32
N PHE A 93 2.35 5.87 -2.48
CA PHE A 93 1.19 5.60 -1.63
C PHE A 93 1.58 5.37 -0.17
N PRO A 94 2.54 4.47 0.16
CA PRO A 94 2.99 4.32 1.54
C PRO A 94 3.62 5.61 2.09
N PHE A 95 4.38 6.33 1.27
CA PHE A 95 5.02 7.56 1.67
C PHE A 95 4.00 8.68 1.98
N MET A 96 2.95 8.81 1.17
CA MET A 96 1.85 9.75 1.44
C MET A 96 1.11 9.43 2.74
N ILE A 97 0.83 8.15 3.00
CA ILE A 97 0.20 7.72 4.24
C ILE A 97 1.10 8.08 5.44
N PHE A 98 2.41 7.83 5.32
CA PHE A 98 3.39 8.22 6.34
C PHE A 98 3.42 9.74 6.57
N LEU A 99 3.47 10.55 5.50
CA LEU A 99 3.49 12.02 5.61
C LEU A 99 2.21 12.55 6.27
N ILE A 100 1.04 12.05 5.85
CA ILE A 100 -0.25 12.43 6.44
C ILE A 100 -0.27 12.07 7.92
N HIS A 101 0.18 10.87 8.29
CA HIS A 101 0.25 10.44 9.69
C HIS A 101 1.16 11.33 10.54
N LYS A 102 2.33 11.72 9.99
CA LYS A 102 3.34 12.47 10.72
C LYS A 102 3.05 13.96 10.81
N PHE A 103 2.59 14.58 9.71
CA PHE A 103 2.51 16.04 9.57
C PHE A 103 1.09 16.61 9.60
N VAL A 104 0.05 15.76 9.59
CA VAL A 104 -1.35 16.18 9.69
C VAL A 104 -1.94 15.69 11.02
N PRO A 105 -1.87 16.48 12.12
CA PRO A 105 -2.28 16.03 13.45
C PRO A 105 -3.72 15.53 13.52
N ALA A 106 -4.65 16.16 12.80
CA ALA A 106 -6.05 15.75 12.73
C ALA A 106 -6.26 14.38 12.05
N ALA A 107 -5.27 13.92 11.26
CA ALA A 107 -5.31 12.63 10.59
C ALA A 107 -4.56 11.52 11.38
N LYS A 108 -3.99 11.84 12.55
CA LYS A 108 -3.27 10.87 13.40
C LYS A 108 -4.21 9.71 13.76
N GLY A 109 -3.82 8.48 13.40
CA GLY A 109 -4.67 7.29 13.54
C GLY A 109 -5.68 7.05 12.41
N ASN A 110 -5.88 8.03 11.49
CA ASN A 110 -6.81 7.95 10.37
C ASN A 110 -6.18 8.30 9.01
N ALA A 111 -4.84 8.29 8.90
CA ALA A 111 -4.10 8.71 7.70
C ALA A 111 -4.56 7.98 6.43
N LEU A 112 -4.83 6.66 6.53
CA LEU A 112 -5.39 5.86 5.45
C LEU A 112 -6.72 6.41 4.93
N THR A 113 -7.59 6.91 5.82
CA THR A 113 -8.88 7.48 5.42
C THR A 113 -8.67 8.83 4.72
N TYR A 114 -7.81 9.69 5.25
CA TYR A 114 -7.49 10.96 4.60
C TYR A 114 -6.90 10.77 3.22
N PHE A 115 -5.97 9.83 3.06
CA PHE A 115 -5.42 9.51 1.74
C PHE A 115 -6.48 8.90 0.81
N SER A 116 -7.36 8.02 1.31
CA SER A 116 -8.49 7.49 0.52
C SER A 116 -9.41 8.56 -0.05
N LEU A 117 -9.59 9.69 0.66
CA LEU A 117 -10.41 10.81 0.14
C LEU A 117 -9.77 11.52 -1.06
N MET A 118 -8.44 11.41 -1.22
CA MET A 118 -7.71 12.01 -2.35
C MET A 118 -7.70 11.12 -3.59
N VAL A 119 -7.91 9.80 -3.43
CA VAL A 119 -7.78 8.82 -4.52
C VAL A 119 -8.66 9.12 -5.73
N PRO A 120 -9.94 9.55 -5.61
CA PRO A 120 -10.72 9.93 -6.81
C PRO A 120 -10.08 11.06 -7.61
N GLY A 121 -9.41 12.01 -6.94
CA GLY A 121 -8.61 13.04 -7.59
C GLY A 121 -7.39 12.47 -8.33
N ILE A 122 -6.74 11.44 -7.77
CA ILE A 122 -5.63 10.74 -8.42
C ILE A 122 -6.13 9.99 -9.66
N VAL A 123 -7.27 9.30 -9.57
CA VAL A 123 -7.88 8.55 -10.67
C VAL A 123 -8.18 9.45 -11.88
N ILE A 124 -8.86 10.57 -11.69
CA ILE A 124 -9.14 11.51 -12.79
C ILE A 124 -7.85 12.09 -13.38
N ALA A 125 -6.86 12.44 -12.55
CA ALA A 125 -5.58 12.95 -13.01
C ALA A 125 -4.80 11.89 -13.83
N HIS A 126 -4.85 10.63 -13.41
CA HIS A 126 -4.27 9.52 -14.14
C HIS A 126 -4.93 9.33 -15.51
N GLY A 127 -6.26 9.29 -15.59
CA GLY A 127 -7.00 9.20 -16.84
C GLY A 127 -6.65 10.34 -17.82
N LEU A 128 -6.55 11.58 -17.34
CA LEU A 128 -6.11 12.73 -18.15
C LEU A 128 -4.65 12.59 -18.59
N GLY A 129 -3.78 12.04 -17.76
CA GLY A 129 -2.41 11.70 -18.13
C GLY A 129 -2.34 10.66 -19.25
N ARG A 130 -3.26 9.67 -19.26
CA ARG A 130 -3.37 8.68 -20.37
C ARG A 130 -3.83 9.30 -21.67
N LEU A 131 -4.72 10.28 -21.63
CA LEU A 131 -5.02 11.09 -22.81
C LEU A 131 -3.78 11.84 -23.32
N GLY A 132 -2.95 12.34 -22.40
CA GLY A 132 -1.64 12.91 -22.75
C GLY A 132 -0.72 11.94 -23.48
N CYS A 133 -0.63 10.69 -23.00
CA CYS A 133 0.12 9.62 -23.69
C CYS A 133 -0.44 9.34 -25.09
N PHE A 134 -1.75 9.34 -25.25
CA PHE A 134 -2.40 9.18 -26.55
C PHE A 134 -2.01 10.28 -27.55
N PHE A 135 -2.05 11.53 -27.13
CA PHE A 135 -1.65 12.66 -27.98
C PHE A 135 -0.15 12.63 -28.32
N ALA A 136 0.68 12.18 -27.38
CA ALA A 136 2.12 12.06 -27.59
C ALA A 136 2.51 10.85 -28.49
N GLY A 137 1.60 9.89 -28.69
CA GLY A 137 1.86 8.68 -29.45
C GLY A 137 2.84 7.73 -28.77
N CYS A 138 2.76 7.62 -27.41
CA CYS A 138 3.52 6.66 -26.59
C CYS A 138 2.57 5.71 -25.84
N CYS A 139 3.10 4.60 -25.30
CA CYS A 139 2.32 3.67 -24.48
C CYS A 139 1.17 2.94 -25.23
N TYR A 140 1.33 2.68 -26.48
CA TYR A 140 0.38 2.01 -27.39
C TYR A 140 0.38 0.48 -27.22
N GLY A 141 -0.58 -0.16 -27.84
CA GLY A 141 -0.69 -1.62 -27.97
C GLY A 141 -0.02 -2.14 -29.24
N GLY A 142 -0.14 -3.43 -29.46
CA GLY A 142 0.38 -4.11 -30.67
C GLY A 142 -0.31 -3.64 -31.95
N VAL A 143 0.30 -4.00 -33.11
CA VAL A 143 -0.27 -3.82 -34.44
C VAL A 143 -1.58 -4.59 -34.52
N THR A 144 -2.61 -4.00 -35.14
CA THR A 144 -3.95 -4.60 -35.22
C THR A 144 -4.67 -4.24 -36.49
N ASP A 145 -5.41 -5.17 -37.03
CA ASP A 145 -6.36 -4.96 -38.13
C ASP A 145 -7.78 -4.69 -37.64
N SER A 146 -7.97 -4.53 -36.34
CA SER A 146 -9.27 -4.27 -35.75
C SER A 146 -9.75 -2.83 -36.06
N ILE A 147 -11.09 -2.62 -36.03
CA ILE A 147 -11.72 -1.29 -36.20
C ILE A 147 -11.25 -0.27 -35.15
N PHE A 148 -10.65 -0.72 -34.05
CA PHE A 148 -10.10 0.14 -33.00
C PHE A 148 -8.65 0.58 -33.28
N GLY A 149 -8.02 0.06 -34.35
CA GLY A 149 -6.65 0.43 -34.74
C GLY A 149 -6.53 1.92 -35.05
N VAL A 150 -5.51 2.58 -34.49
CA VAL A 150 -5.23 4.00 -34.68
C VAL A 150 -3.79 4.16 -35.18
N SER A 151 -3.62 4.87 -36.30
CA SER A 151 -2.30 5.27 -36.78
C SER A 151 -1.87 6.58 -36.16
N PHE A 152 -0.68 6.59 -35.58
CA PHE A 152 -0.09 7.76 -34.96
C PHE A 152 0.70 8.59 -35.99
N PRO A 153 0.78 9.93 -35.85
CA PRO A 153 1.39 10.78 -36.84
C PRO A 153 2.91 10.55 -36.97
N ALA A 154 3.46 10.96 -38.11
CA ALA A 154 4.90 10.98 -38.35
C ALA A 154 5.63 11.71 -37.22
N GLY A 155 6.84 11.20 -36.83
CA GLY A 155 7.63 11.76 -35.74
C GLY A 155 7.15 11.40 -34.33
N SER A 156 6.04 10.65 -34.18
CA SER A 156 5.64 10.06 -32.91
C SER A 156 6.52 8.85 -32.57
N HIS A 157 6.61 8.49 -31.28
CA HIS A 157 7.32 7.28 -30.83
C HIS A 157 6.76 6.02 -31.52
N ALA A 158 5.44 5.94 -31.68
CA ALA A 158 4.76 4.86 -32.37
C ALA A 158 5.18 4.74 -33.86
N ALA A 159 5.33 5.87 -34.57
CA ALA A 159 5.75 5.85 -35.96
C ALA A 159 7.22 5.46 -36.13
N HIS A 160 8.05 5.73 -35.14
CA HIS A 160 9.45 5.27 -35.16
C HIS A 160 9.56 3.75 -34.94
N GLN A 161 8.76 3.18 -34.04
CA GLN A 161 8.81 1.76 -33.71
C GLN A 161 8.05 0.89 -34.73
N TYR A 162 6.93 1.39 -35.28
CA TYR A 162 6.05 0.70 -36.23
C TYR A 162 5.78 1.56 -37.47
N PRO A 163 6.79 1.84 -38.33
CA PRO A 163 6.62 2.65 -39.50
C PRO A 163 5.78 1.94 -40.57
N GLY A 164 5.26 2.69 -41.56
CA GLY A 164 4.51 2.14 -42.69
C GLY A 164 3.03 2.51 -42.75
N GLY A 165 2.59 3.36 -41.87
CA GLY A 165 1.23 3.91 -41.91
C GLY A 165 1.08 5.13 -42.84
N PRO A 166 -0.14 5.68 -42.94
CA PRO A 166 -0.44 6.84 -43.79
C PRO A 166 0.42 8.06 -43.45
N ASN A 167 0.82 8.82 -44.46
CA ASN A 167 1.61 10.06 -44.34
C ASN A 167 2.88 9.94 -43.50
N GLY A 168 3.55 8.77 -43.55
CA GLY A 168 4.74 8.50 -42.73
C GLY A 168 4.48 8.24 -41.26
N GLY A 169 3.24 8.01 -40.90
CA GLY A 169 2.82 7.63 -39.54
C GLY A 169 3.05 6.15 -39.22
N SER A 170 2.53 5.71 -38.09
CA SER A 170 2.62 4.30 -37.67
C SER A 170 1.61 3.42 -38.42
N LEU A 171 1.89 2.12 -38.46
CA LEU A 171 0.87 1.09 -38.70
C LEU A 171 -0.30 1.28 -37.70
N PRO A 172 -1.50 0.74 -37.98
CA PRO A 172 -2.60 0.76 -37.03
C PRO A 172 -2.24 0.01 -35.75
N LEU A 173 -2.27 0.71 -34.60
CA LEU A 173 -1.94 0.16 -33.28
C LEU A 173 -3.16 0.23 -32.38
N LEU A 174 -3.30 -0.72 -31.47
CA LEU A 174 -4.35 -0.67 -30.42
C LEU A 174 -4.10 0.56 -29.51
N PRO A 175 -5.07 1.46 -29.36
CA PRO A 175 -4.95 2.66 -28.52
C PRO A 175 -5.17 2.33 -27.04
N THR A 176 -4.26 1.51 -26.46
CA THR A 176 -4.34 1.10 -25.05
C THR A 176 -4.42 2.28 -24.08
N GLN A 177 -3.86 3.44 -24.47
CA GLN A 177 -3.96 4.68 -23.70
C GLN A 177 -5.43 5.17 -23.58
N LEU A 178 -6.21 5.07 -24.65
CA LEU A 178 -7.62 5.46 -24.64
C LEU A 178 -8.46 4.49 -23.81
N PHE A 179 -8.20 3.18 -23.93
CA PHE A 179 -8.89 2.18 -23.10
C PHE A 179 -8.63 2.42 -21.63
N GLU A 180 -7.38 2.74 -21.27
CA GLU A 180 -7.00 3.05 -19.89
C GLU A 180 -7.62 4.39 -19.42
N ALA A 181 -7.63 5.42 -20.27
CA ALA A 181 -8.29 6.69 -19.96
C ALA A 181 -9.80 6.53 -19.73
N VAL A 182 -10.49 5.77 -20.57
CA VAL A 182 -11.93 5.49 -20.42
C VAL A 182 -12.18 4.70 -19.14
N PHE A 183 -11.37 3.70 -18.87
CA PHE A 183 -11.46 2.93 -17.62
C PHE A 183 -11.34 3.83 -16.37
N GLU A 184 -10.33 4.72 -16.34
CA GLU A 184 -10.11 5.64 -15.24
C GLU A 184 -11.26 6.64 -15.07
N LEU A 185 -11.82 7.16 -16.18
CA LEU A 185 -12.99 8.03 -16.15
C LEU A 185 -14.23 7.31 -15.59
N VAL A 186 -14.47 6.08 -16.02
CA VAL A 186 -15.57 5.24 -15.50
C VAL A 186 -15.35 4.96 -14.02
N LEU A 187 -14.14 4.56 -13.63
CA LEU A 187 -13.79 4.30 -12.21
C LEU A 187 -13.99 5.55 -11.36
N PHE A 188 -13.58 6.72 -11.84
CA PHE A 188 -13.81 8.01 -11.18
C PHE A 188 -15.30 8.26 -10.94
N VAL A 189 -16.14 8.11 -11.97
CA VAL A 189 -17.59 8.29 -11.86
C VAL A 189 -18.19 7.29 -10.86
N VAL A 190 -17.79 6.02 -10.91
CA VAL A 190 -18.23 5.00 -9.96
C VAL A 190 -17.82 5.36 -8.54
N MET A 191 -16.57 5.80 -8.31
CA MET A 191 -16.11 6.25 -7.00
C MET A 191 -16.92 7.43 -6.46
N LEU A 192 -17.30 8.39 -7.31
CA LEU A 192 -18.15 9.51 -6.91
C LEU A 192 -19.59 9.07 -6.60
N ALA A 193 -20.18 8.20 -7.42
CA ALA A 193 -21.53 7.68 -7.25
C ALA A 193 -21.66 6.84 -5.95
N THR A 194 -20.66 6.04 -5.67
CA THR A 194 -20.63 5.16 -4.48
C THR A 194 -19.97 5.81 -3.26
N TYR A 195 -19.52 7.05 -3.36
CA TYR A 195 -18.65 7.73 -2.40
C TYR A 195 -19.08 7.59 -0.94
N LYS A 196 -20.37 7.75 -0.64
CA LYS A 196 -20.87 7.65 0.75
C LYS A 196 -20.56 6.31 1.41
N LYS A 197 -20.51 5.23 0.63
CA LYS A 197 -20.26 3.86 1.10
C LYS A 197 -18.76 3.49 1.05
N THR A 198 -18.06 3.97 0.03
CA THR A 198 -16.72 3.48 -0.35
C THR A 198 -15.57 4.41 0.05
N ARG A 199 -15.84 5.65 0.44
CA ARG A 199 -14.83 6.71 0.67
C ARG A 199 -13.62 6.30 1.53
N LYS A 200 -13.80 5.38 2.46
CA LYS A 200 -12.72 4.85 3.31
C LYS A 200 -11.84 3.83 2.59
N TYR A 201 -12.35 3.22 1.53
CA TYR A 201 -11.74 2.09 0.83
C TYR A 201 -11.30 2.43 -0.59
N ASN A 202 -11.23 3.72 -0.96
CA ASN A 202 -10.88 4.13 -2.33
C ASN A 202 -9.45 3.70 -2.72
N ILE A 203 -8.51 3.58 -1.76
CA ILE A 203 -7.17 3.05 -2.02
C ILE A 203 -7.28 1.61 -2.50
N GLU A 204 -7.97 0.77 -1.73
CA GLU A 204 -8.15 -0.65 -1.97
C GLU A 204 -8.93 -0.89 -3.26
N ILE A 205 -9.99 -0.11 -3.49
CA ILE A 205 -10.78 -0.16 -4.73
C ILE A 205 -9.88 0.16 -5.93
N TYR A 206 -9.09 1.24 -5.87
CA TYR A 206 -8.18 1.59 -6.95
C TYR A 206 -7.14 0.50 -7.20
N CYS A 207 -6.45 0.04 -6.16
CA CYS A 207 -5.42 -0.99 -6.28
C CYS A 207 -5.95 -2.29 -6.88
N ILE A 208 -7.18 -2.70 -6.52
CA ILE A 208 -7.79 -3.93 -7.04
C ILE A 208 -8.28 -3.70 -8.48
N THR A 209 -9.13 -2.71 -8.71
CA THR A 209 -9.81 -2.53 -10.01
C THR A 209 -8.83 -2.11 -11.10
N TYR A 210 -7.99 -1.12 -10.81
CA TYR A 210 -6.95 -0.71 -11.76
C TYR A 210 -5.90 -1.82 -11.94
N GLY A 211 -5.51 -2.50 -10.88
CA GLY A 211 -4.59 -3.63 -10.97
C GLY A 211 -5.11 -4.74 -11.88
N VAL A 212 -6.41 -5.11 -11.79
CA VAL A 212 -7.02 -6.11 -12.68
C VAL A 212 -7.04 -5.61 -14.12
N PHE A 213 -7.53 -4.40 -14.34
CA PHE A 213 -7.56 -3.80 -15.67
C PHE A 213 -6.16 -3.74 -16.29
N ARG A 214 -5.18 -3.24 -15.54
CA ARG A 214 -3.81 -3.08 -16.03
C ARG A 214 -3.10 -4.41 -16.26
N PHE A 215 -3.37 -5.43 -15.44
CA PHE A 215 -2.86 -6.77 -15.66
C PHE A 215 -3.34 -7.37 -17.00
N VAL A 216 -4.63 -7.20 -17.30
CA VAL A 216 -5.23 -7.66 -18.57
C VAL A 216 -4.70 -6.84 -19.75
N MET A 217 -4.62 -5.52 -19.60
CA MET A 217 -4.13 -4.64 -20.67
C MET A 217 -2.69 -4.92 -21.07
N GLU A 218 -1.88 -5.49 -20.18
CA GLU A 218 -0.49 -5.82 -20.51
C GLU A 218 -0.37 -6.84 -21.63
N PHE A 219 -1.33 -7.74 -21.82
CA PHE A 219 -1.34 -8.70 -22.93
C PHE A 219 -1.58 -8.04 -24.31
N PHE A 220 -2.09 -6.82 -24.33
CA PHE A 220 -2.35 -6.06 -25.57
C PHE A 220 -1.29 -5.01 -25.86
N ARG A 221 -0.25 -4.91 -25.02
CA ARG A 221 0.80 -3.91 -25.15
C ARG A 221 1.80 -4.30 -26.25
N GLY A 222 2.29 -3.28 -26.99
CA GLY A 222 3.28 -3.43 -28.04
C GLY A 222 4.58 -2.66 -27.81
N ASP A 223 4.68 -1.90 -26.69
CA ASP A 223 5.88 -1.14 -26.32
C ASP A 223 6.75 -1.92 -25.32
N GLU A 224 8.06 -1.77 -25.46
CA GLU A 224 9.04 -2.37 -24.54
C GLU A 224 9.04 -1.67 -23.18
N ARG A 225 9.09 -2.46 -22.10
CA ARG A 225 9.00 -1.94 -20.72
C ARG A 225 9.98 -2.57 -19.74
N GLY A 226 11.00 -3.22 -20.26
CA GLY A 226 11.93 -3.97 -19.45
C GLY A 226 11.38 -5.33 -19.00
N GLY A 227 12.24 -6.15 -18.44
CA GLY A 227 11.94 -7.50 -17.98
C GLY A 227 12.10 -7.65 -16.46
N THR A 228 11.51 -8.70 -15.92
CA THR A 228 11.65 -9.10 -14.50
C THR A 228 12.56 -10.31 -14.33
N GLY A 229 12.99 -10.95 -15.42
CA GLY A 229 13.62 -12.27 -15.38
C GLY A 229 12.67 -13.42 -15.04
N PHE A 230 11.35 -13.15 -14.90
CA PHE A 230 10.29 -14.11 -14.62
C PHE A 230 9.24 -14.12 -15.75
N PHE A 231 8.24 -15.00 -15.61
CA PHE A 231 7.13 -15.11 -16.56
C PHE A 231 6.12 -13.94 -16.51
N LEU A 232 6.20 -13.08 -15.50
CA LEU A 232 5.36 -11.87 -15.40
C LEU A 232 6.13 -10.65 -15.90
N THR A 233 5.44 -9.77 -16.61
CA THR A 233 5.99 -8.45 -16.94
C THR A 233 6.14 -7.58 -15.68
N PRO A 234 6.95 -6.51 -15.73
CA PRO A 234 7.06 -5.56 -14.61
C PRO A 234 5.72 -5.02 -14.13
N SER A 235 4.83 -4.67 -15.07
CA SER A 235 3.50 -4.16 -14.73
C SER A 235 2.63 -5.22 -14.05
N GLN A 236 2.65 -6.47 -14.53
CA GLN A 236 1.91 -7.58 -13.94
C GLN A 236 2.41 -7.91 -12.53
N LEU A 237 3.73 -7.94 -12.33
CA LEU A 237 4.32 -8.15 -11.01
C LEU A 237 3.85 -7.08 -10.01
N ILE A 238 3.88 -5.81 -10.41
CA ILE A 238 3.41 -4.70 -9.58
C ILE A 238 1.91 -4.82 -9.28
N CYS A 239 1.08 -5.22 -10.25
CA CYS A 239 -0.35 -5.45 -10.02
C CYS A 239 -0.59 -6.50 -8.93
N VAL A 240 0.16 -7.61 -8.93
CA VAL A 240 0.08 -8.63 -7.87
C VAL A 240 0.45 -8.06 -6.50
N ILE A 241 1.52 -7.26 -6.43
CA ILE A 241 1.91 -6.59 -5.18
C ILE A 241 0.80 -5.64 -4.69
N LEU A 242 0.18 -4.87 -5.59
CA LEU A 242 -0.94 -3.97 -5.22
C LEU A 242 -2.16 -4.74 -4.72
N TRP A 243 -2.49 -5.91 -5.30
CA TRP A 243 -3.59 -6.75 -4.80
C TRP A 243 -3.31 -7.27 -3.39
N ILE A 244 -2.10 -7.79 -3.16
CA ILE A 244 -1.68 -8.24 -1.81
C ILE A 244 -1.79 -7.08 -0.83
N ALA A 245 -1.27 -5.89 -1.18
CA ALA A 245 -1.34 -4.70 -0.34
C ALA A 245 -2.80 -4.29 -0.06
N ALA A 246 -3.68 -4.30 -1.06
CA ALA A 246 -5.10 -3.97 -0.90
C ALA A 246 -5.81 -4.96 0.05
N VAL A 247 -5.57 -6.27 -0.10
CA VAL A 247 -6.12 -7.29 0.80
C VAL A 247 -5.63 -7.08 2.24
N LEU A 248 -4.33 -6.84 2.43
CA LEU A 248 -3.77 -6.57 3.76
C LEU A 248 -4.37 -5.30 4.37
N LEU A 249 -4.58 -4.23 3.59
CA LEU A 249 -5.23 -3.01 4.05
C LEU A 249 -6.69 -3.25 4.46
N ILE A 250 -7.47 -4.03 3.69
CA ILE A 250 -8.85 -4.39 4.03
C ILE A 250 -8.88 -5.18 5.35
N LEU A 251 -8.01 -6.18 5.52
CA LEU A 251 -7.92 -6.97 6.74
C LEU A 251 -7.51 -6.10 7.94
N PHE A 252 -6.56 -5.19 7.76
CA PHE A 252 -6.13 -4.24 8.79
C PHE A 252 -7.28 -3.30 9.21
N ARG A 253 -7.99 -2.68 8.24
CA ARG A 253 -9.12 -1.77 8.51
C ARG A 253 -10.27 -2.47 9.23
N ASN A 254 -10.58 -3.70 8.85
CA ASN A 254 -11.66 -4.48 9.47
C ASN A 254 -11.22 -5.14 10.79
N ARG A 255 -9.96 -5.02 11.19
CA ARG A 255 -9.37 -5.61 12.40
C ARG A 255 -9.61 -7.12 12.55
N VAL A 256 -9.98 -7.80 11.48
CA VAL A 256 -10.34 -9.23 11.50
C VAL A 256 -9.18 -10.08 12.04
N ILE A 257 -7.98 -9.87 11.50
CA ILE A 257 -6.78 -10.60 11.94
C ILE A 257 -6.35 -10.13 13.33
N PHE A 258 -6.29 -8.81 13.58
CA PHE A 258 -5.85 -8.25 14.85
C PHE A 258 -6.73 -8.70 16.02
N ASN A 259 -8.06 -8.66 15.86
CA ASN A 259 -8.97 -9.10 16.92
C ASN A 259 -8.85 -10.62 17.19
N LYS A 260 -8.61 -11.43 16.15
CA LYS A 260 -8.42 -12.87 16.30
C LYS A 260 -7.08 -13.22 16.97
N LEU A 261 -6.01 -12.53 16.60
CA LEU A 261 -4.69 -12.67 17.22
C LEU A 261 -4.69 -12.14 18.66
N TYR A 262 -5.29 -10.98 18.89
CA TYR A 262 -5.40 -10.39 20.23
C TYR A 262 -6.12 -11.32 21.19
N ARG A 263 -7.29 -11.88 20.81
CA ARG A 263 -8.03 -12.87 21.62
C ARG A 263 -7.19 -14.12 21.88
N LYS A 264 -6.45 -14.62 20.88
CA LYS A 264 -5.53 -15.76 21.10
C LYS A 264 -4.44 -15.45 22.12
N CYS A 265 -3.81 -14.27 22.02
CA CYS A 265 -2.79 -13.85 22.96
C CYS A 265 -3.36 -13.65 24.38
N GLU A 266 -4.55 -13.10 24.51
CA GLU A 266 -5.22 -12.89 25.79
C GLU A 266 -5.58 -14.21 26.45
N VAL A 267 -6.12 -15.18 25.70
CA VAL A 267 -6.40 -16.53 26.20
C VAL A 267 -5.10 -17.20 26.65
N TRP A 268 -4.04 -17.18 25.83
CA TRP A 268 -2.75 -17.76 26.18
C TRP A 268 -2.14 -17.12 27.45
N GLN A 269 -2.20 -15.77 27.58
CA GLN A 269 -1.71 -15.08 28.79
C GLN A 269 -2.49 -15.50 30.04
N ASN A 270 -3.80 -15.70 29.92
CA ASN A 270 -4.63 -16.15 31.04
C ASN A 270 -4.30 -17.60 31.43
N GLU A 271 -4.10 -18.48 30.45
CA GLU A 271 -3.67 -19.87 30.69
C GLU A 271 -2.33 -19.92 31.43
N VAL A 272 -1.33 -19.14 30.97
CA VAL A 272 -0.02 -19.05 31.63
C VAL A 272 -0.13 -18.54 33.06
N LYS A 273 -0.97 -17.53 33.33
CA LYS A 273 -1.21 -17.01 34.68
C LYS A 273 -1.87 -18.04 35.60
N VAL A 274 -2.85 -18.76 35.07
CA VAL A 274 -3.54 -19.84 35.83
C VAL A 274 -2.57 -20.96 36.16
N GLU A 275 -1.77 -21.39 35.19
CA GLU A 275 -0.78 -22.46 35.41
C GLU A 275 0.31 -22.04 36.41
N ALA A 276 0.80 -20.80 36.33
CA ALA A 276 1.74 -20.25 37.28
C ALA A 276 1.18 -20.22 38.73
N LYS A 277 -0.09 -19.83 38.89
CA LYS A 277 -0.78 -19.86 40.17
C LYS A 277 -0.92 -21.30 40.70
N ARG A 278 -1.25 -22.29 39.83
CA ARG A 278 -1.35 -23.68 40.21
C ARG A 278 -0.02 -24.22 40.69
N LYS A 279 1.07 -23.99 39.92
CA LYS A 279 2.42 -24.41 40.30
C LYS A 279 2.90 -23.82 41.63
N ARG A 280 2.58 -22.52 41.89
CA ARG A 280 2.88 -21.89 43.19
C ARG A 280 2.11 -22.53 44.34
N LYS A 281 0.83 -22.84 44.13
CA LYS A 281 0.01 -23.51 45.16
C LYS A 281 0.48 -24.93 45.44
N GLU A 282 0.85 -25.68 44.41
CA GLU A 282 1.41 -27.03 44.55
C GLU A 282 2.80 -27.02 45.24
N ALA A 283 3.66 -26.05 44.93
CA ALA A 283 4.94 -25.87 45.59
C ALA A 283 4.78 -25.49 47.06
N GLY A 284 3.87 -24.59 47.39
CA GLY A 284 3.54 -24.25 48.78
C GLY A 284 2.99 -25.44 49.59
N ALA A 285 2.08 -26.22 48.98
CA ALA A 285 1.55 -27.40 49.61
C ALA A 285 2.62 -28.47 49.88
N LYS A 286 3.55 -28.67 48.93
CA LYS A 286 4.69 -29.58 49.12
C LYS A 286 5.64 -29.11 50.23
N ALA A 287 5.94 -27.81 50.29
CA ALA A 287 6.78 -27.23 51.33
C ALA A 287 6.15 -27.41 52.72
N SER A 288 4.85 -27.14 52.85
CA SER A 288 4.11 -27.32 54.11
C SER A 288 4.06 -28.80 54.57
N ILE A 289 3.89 -29.76 53.63
CA ILE A 289 3.92 -31.18 53.96
C ILE A 289 5.34 -31.59 54.45
N GLY A 290 6.40 -31.14 53.72
CA GLY A 290 7.80 -31.41 54.13
C GLY A 290 8.13 -30.81 55.48
N ALA A 291 7.67 -29.61 55.81
CA ALA A 291 7.86 -28.99 57.12
C ALA A 291 7.13 -29.75 58.24
N MET A 292 5.93 -30.26 57.99
CA MET A 292 5.20 -31.09 58.95
C MET A 292 5.89 -32.47 59.21
N GLU A 293 6.44 -33.10 58.19
CA GLU A 293 7.20 -34.32 58.32
C GLU A 293 8.47 -34.08 59.13
N ALA A 294 9.24 -33.01 58.83
CA ALA A 294 10.42 -32.62 59.58
C ALA A 294 10.11 -32.31 61.05
N LEU A 295 8.97 -31.68 61.36
CA LEU A 295 8.52 -31.45 62.74
C LEU A 295 8.19 -32.75 63.47
N ARG A 296 7.63 -33.77 62.82
CA ARG A 296 7.38 -35.08 63.43
C ARG A 296 8.71 -35.85 63.75
N GLU A 297 9.65 -35.76 62.81
CA GLU A 297 10.96 -36.37 63.05
C GLU A 297 11.73 -35.65 64.20
N LEU A 298 11.66 -34.31 64.19
CA LEU A 298 12.29 -33.52 65.28
C LEU A 298 11.68 -33.84 66.62
N LYS A 299 10.35 -33.99 66.68
CA LYS A 299 9.68 -34.40 67.92
C LYS A 299 10.11 -35.81 68.41
N LYS A 300 10.27 -36.78 67.49
CA LYS A 300 10.73 -38.12 67.82
C LYS A 300 12.14 -38.09 68.36
N LEU A 301 13.06 -37.29 67.76
CA LEU A 301 14.43 -37.13 68.27
C LEU A 301 14.47 -36.55 69.69
N TYR A 302 13.55 -35.62 69.98
CA TYR A 302 13.38 -35.04 71.29
C TYR A 302 12.83 -36.05 72.30
N ASP A 303 11.76 -36.77 71.93
CA ASP A 303 11.16 -37.81 72.81
C ASP A 303 12.15 -39.02 73.11
N ASP A 304 13.05 -39.30 72.13
CA ASP A 304 14.09 -40.27 72.26
C ASP A 304 15.33 -39.79 73.10
N GLY A 305 15.30 -38.51 73.57
CA GLY A 305 16.40 -37.94 74.39
C GLY A 305 17.68 -37.65 73.63
N ILE A 306 17.64 -37.56 72.28
CA ILE A 306 18.79 -37.35 71.37
C ILE A 306 19.18 -35.87 71.28
N ILE A 307 18.18 -34.93 71.41
CA ILE A 307 18.38 -33.50 71.35
C ILE A 307 17.89 -32.84 72.61
N THR A 308 18.52 -31.69 72.94
CA THR A 308 18.18 -30.88 74.12
C THR A 308 16.93 -30.04 73.91
N ASP A 309 16.32 -29.53 75.04
CA ASP A 309 15.16 -28.63 74.98
C ASP A 309 15.41 -27.39 74.15
N GLU A 310 16.60 -26.79 74.26
CA GLU A 310 17.01 -25.59 73.52
C GLU A 310 17.11 -25.84 72.02
N GLU A 311 17.74 -26.97 71.62
CA GLU A 311 17.88 -27.38 70.23
C GLU A 311 16.52 -27.70 69.58
N TYR A 312 15.61 -28.31 70.34
CA TYR A 312 14.25 -28.59 69.87
C TYR A 312 13.46 -27.33 69.58
N GLU A 313 13.41 -26.38 70.53
CA GLU A 313 12.65 -25.15 70.32
C GLU A 313 13.23 -24.24 69.23
N GLU A 314 14.57 -24.16 69.06
CA GLU A 314 15.19 -23.42 67.97
C GLU A 314 14.80 -23.99 66.59
N LYS A 315 14.95 -25.30 66.41
CA LYS A 315 14.62 -25.96 65.14
C LYS A 315 13.13 -25.97 64.85
N LYS A 316 12.27 -26.15 65.84
CA LYS A 316 10.84 -26.08 65.75
C LYS A 316 10.37 -24.68 65.27
N THR A 317 10.93 -23.61 65.87
CA THR A 317 10.62 -22.25 65.46
C THR A 317 10.95 -21.97 64.02
N LYS A 318 12.10 -22.46 63.51
CA LYS A 318 12.50 -22.35 62.12
C LYS A 318 11.54 -23.09 61.20
N LEU A 319 11.17 -24.33 61.51
CA LEU A 319 10.25 -25.15 60.70
C LEU A 319 8.81 -24.61 60.69
N MET A 320 8.37 -23.95 61.76
CA MET A 320 7.04 -23.33 61.87
C MET A 320 6.90 -22.07 60.98
N GLN A 321 8.00 -21.46 60.57
CA GLN A 321 7.97 -20.32 59.61
C GLN A 321 7.75 -20.76 58.16
N ASP A 322 7.99 -22.05 57.84
CA ASP A 322 7.82 -22.64 56.52
C ASP A 322 6.46 -23.37 56.34
N ILE A 323 5.59 -23.34 57.34
CA ILE A 323 4.23 -23.88 57.31
C ILE A 323 3.21 -22.78 57.00
#